data_3c20c2d3c53f3b87773fef80555f56b1
#
_entry.id   3c20c2d3c53f3b87773fef80555f56b1
#
_cell.length_a   1.000
_cell.length_b   1.000
_cell.length_c   1.000
_cell.angle_alpha   90.00
_cell.angle_beta   90.00
_cell.angle_gamma   90.00
#
_symmetry.space_group_name_H-M   'P 1'
#
loop_
_entity.id
_entity.type
_entity.pdbx_description
1 polymer ?
#
loop_
_entity_poly.entity_id
_entity_poly.type
_entity_poly.pdbx_seq_one_letter_code
_entity_poly.pdbx_strand_id
1 'polypeptide(L)'
;MKIAFIIYHEVLDDRVTATLNGLNIDYFTEWENVKGKGHKTDAHFGTRPFPGYNCVRMIAFPEEPILQQLIYKIYELNEGIEKEDDKIRLFQMPLERIV
;
A
#
# COMPACT_ATOMS: atom_id res chain seq x y z
N MET A 1 2.11 -14.76 -12.72
CA MET A 1 1.38 -14.35 -11.51
C MET A 1 2.29 -13.50 -10.64
N LYS A 2 1.74 -12.48 -10.00
CA LYS A 2 2.49 -11.57 -9.13
C LYS A 2 1.80 -11.44 -7.79
N ILE A 3 2.57 -11.07 -6.77
CA ILE A 3 2.04 -10.69 -5.46
C ILE A 3 2.52 -9.27 -5.16
N ALA A 4 1.64 -8.45 -4.62
CA ALA A 4 2.00 -7.08 -4.22
C ALA A 4 1.65 -6.84 -2.77
N PHE A 5 2.50 -6.07 -2.10
CA PHE A 5 2.24 -5.55 -0.76
C PHE A 5 2.16 -4.04 -0.88
N ILE A 6 1.05 -3.47 -0.43
CA ILE A 6 0.88 -2.01 -0.37
C ILE A 6 1.02 -1.61 1.09
N ILE A 7 1.95 -0.71 1.37
CA ILE A 7 2.21 -0.22 2.71
C ILE A 7 2.00 1.29 2.72
N TYR A 8 1.18 1.76 3.65
CA TYR A 8 0.81 3.16 3.72
C TYR A 8 0.36 3.54 5.12
N HIS A 9 0.41 4.84 5.42
CA HIS A 9 -0.10 5.35 6.69
C HIS A 9 -1.62 5.20 6.77
N GLU A 10 -2.13 4.86 7.94
CA GLU A 10 -3.56 4.58 8.13
C GLU A 10 -4.49 5.72 7.71
N VAL A 11 -4.01 6.97 7.74
CA VAL A 11 -4.81 8.12 7.30
C VAL A 11 -5.19 8.03 5.82
N LEU A 12 -4.44 7.24 5.04
CA LEU A 12 -4.69 7.06 3.62
C LEU A 12 -5.59 5.87 3.30
N ASP A 13 -6.07 5.16 4.33
CA ASP A 13 -6.80 3.92 4.10
C ASP A 13 -8.06 4.11 3.24
N ASP A 14 -8.80 5.20 3.45
CA ASP A 14 -9.99 5.46 2.65
C ASP A 14 -9.65 5.67 1.17
N ARG A 15 -8.53 6.36 0.89
CA ARG A 15 -8.09 6.58 -0.49
C ARG A 15 -7.63 5.30 -1.16
N VAL A 16 -6.91 4.46 -0.43
CA VAL A 16 -6.47 3.16 -0.94
C VAL A 16 -7.67 2.27 -1.21
N THR A 17 -8.61 2.22 -0.28
CA THR A 17 -9.84 1.45 -0.45
C THR A 17 -10.61 1.90 -1.68
N ALA A 18 -10.78 3.21 -1.86
CA ALA A 18 -11.48 3.75 -3.03
C ALA A 18 -10.78 3.37 -4.33
N THR A 19 -9.44 3.41 -4.34
CA THR A 19 -8.64 3.04 -5.50
C THR A 19 -8.84 1.57 -5.86
N LEU A 20 -8.77 0.68 -4.88
CA LEU A 20 -8.98 -0.75 -5.10
C LEU A 20 -10.40 -1.03 -5.62
N ASN A 21 -11.40 -0.40 -5.02
CA ASN A 21 -12.79 -0.54 -5.46
C ASN A 21 -12.97 -0.06 -6.91
N GLY A 22 -12.33 1.05 -7.26
CA GLY A 22 -12.40 1.60 -8.63
C GLY A 22 -11.79 0.68 -9.67
N LEU A 23 -10.88 -0.19 -9.29
CA LEU A 23 -10.25 -1.18 -10.16
C LEU A 23 -10.90 -2.57 -10.05
N ASN A 24 -11.99 -2.68 -9.31
CA ASN A 24 -12.66 -3.95 -9.03
C ASN A 24 -11.77 -4.98 -8.34
N ILE A 25 -10.84 -4.48 -7.51
CA ILE A 25 -10.00 -5.35 -6.69
C ILE A 25 -10.69 -5.50 -5.34
N ASP A 26 -11.40 -6.60 -5.17
CA ASP A 26 -12.13 -6.91 -3.94
C ASP A 26 -11.53 -8.12 -3.19
N TYR A 27 -10.29 -8.46 -3.54
CA TYR A 27 -9.58 -9.60 -2.97
C TYR A 27 -8.24 -9.14 -2.42
N PHE A 28 -8.07 -9.26 -1.12
CA PHE A 28 -6.83 -8.88 -0.44
C PHE A 28 -6.84 -9.42 0.98
N THR A 29 -5.66 -9.44 1.59
CA THR A 29 -5.52 -9.61 3.04
C THR A 29 -4.96 -8.32 3.59
N GLU A 30 -5.54 -7.84 4.68
CA GLU A 30 -5.15 -6.57 5.26
C GLU A 30 -4.63 -6.75 6.68
N TRP A 31 -3.55 -6.04 7.00
CA TRP A 31 -3.05 -5.89 8.35
C TRP A 31 -3.12 -4.42 8.73
N GLU A 32 -3.65 -4.14 9.92
CA GLU A 32 -3.73 -2.79 10.48
C GLU A 32 -2.77 -2.65 11.65
N ASN A 33 -2.52 -1.41 12.06
CA ASN A 33 -1.71 -1.08 13.23
C ASN A 33 -0.29 -1.64 13.13
N VAL A 34 0.30 -1.51 11.95
CA VAL A 34 1.65 -2.01 11.67
C VAL A 34 2.66 -0.89 11.92
N LYS A 35 3.71 -1.20 12.66
CA LYS A 35 4.80 -0.26 12.89
C LYS A 35 5.74 -0.23 11.70
N GLY A 36 6.27 0.95 11.38
CA GLY A 36 7.22 1.08 10.29
C GLY A 36 8.20 2.22 10.53
N LYS A 37 9.37 2.10 9.90
CA LYS A 37 10.38 3.14 9.93
C LYS A 37 11.23 3.03 8.66
N GLY A 38 11.33 4.12 7.92
CA GLY A 38 12.23 4.21 6.80
C GLY A 38 13.60 4.77 7.22
N HIS A 39 14.56 4.64 6.35
CA HIS A 39 15.87 5.24 6.56
C HIS A 39 15.74 6.76 6.44
N LYS A 40 16.19 7.49 7.46
CA LYS A 40 16.10 8.96 7.52
C LYS A 40 14.66 9.50 7.50
N THR A 41 13.68 8.66 7.82
CA THR A 41 12.30 9.09 7.96
C THR A 41 11.87 8.97 9.42
N ASP A 42 10.73 9.60 9.74
CA ASP A 42 10.17 9.49 11.08
C ASP A 42 9.60 8.08 11.30
N ALA A 43 9.77 7.58 12.52
CA ALA A 43 9.25 6.27 12.88
C ALA A 43 7.73 6.31 13.04
N HIS A 44 7.03 5.29 12.54
CA HIS A 44 5.59 5.11 12.71
C HIS A 44 5.33 4.03 13.76
N PHE A 45 5.53 4.39 15.03
CA PHE A 45 5.36 3.46 16.16
C PHE A 45 4.17 3.80 17.04
N GLY A 46 3.34 4.76 16.61
CA GLY A 46 2.18 5.18 17.38
C GLY A 46 2.48 6.12 18.54
N THR A 47 3.73 6.59 18.68
CA THR A 47 4.17 7.41 19.81
C THR A 47 4.64 8.82 19.42
N ARG A 48 4.51 9.20 18.17
CA ARG A 48 4.93 10.50 17.65
C ARG A 48 3.90 11.58 17.95
N PRO A 49 4.28 12.88 17.79
CA PRO A 49 3.29 13.97 17.86
C PRO A 49 2.10 13.77 16.92
N PHE A 50 2.33 13.11 15.77
CA PHE A 50 1.27 12.67 14.89
C PHE A 50 1.27 11.15 14.91
N PRO A 51 0.75 10.55 15.99
CA PRO A 51 0.80 9.11 16.14
C PRO A 51 -0.01 8.42 15.05
N GLY A 52 0.42 7.27 14.68
CA GLY A 52 -0.27 6.49 13.68
C GLY A 52 0.51 5.24 13.38
N TYR A 53 -0.15 4.38 12.65
CA TYR A 53 0.39 3.11 12.23
C TYR A 53 0.28 3.01 10.72
N ASN A 54 0.99 2.07 10.17
CA ASN A 54 0.83 1.70 8.78
C ASN A 54 -0.24 0.61 8.65
N CYS A 55 -0.84 0.57 7.49
CA CYS A 55 -1.64 -0.55 7.02
C CYS A 55 -0.87 -1.27 5.93
N VAL A 56 -1.11 -2.57 5.81
CA VAL A 56 -0.51 -3.40 4.75
C VAL A 56 -1.63 -4.17 4.07
N ARG A 57 -1.64 -4.15 2.75
CA ARG A 57 -2.54 -5.00 1.97
C ARG A 57 -1.72 -5.90 1.07
N MET A 58 -2.00 -7.20 1.12
CA MET A 58 -1.39 -8.21 0.28
C MET A 58 -2.40 -8.62 -0.78
N ILE A 59 -2.00 -8.57 -2.03
CA ILE A 59 -2.89 -8.87 -3.15
C ILE A 59 -2.16 -9.76 -4.13
N ALA A 60 -2.77 -10.89 -4.49
CA ALA A 60 -2.25 -11.76 -5.54
C ALA A 60 -2.90 -11.37 -6.86
N PHE A 61 -2.10 -11.22 -7.90
CA PHE A 61 -2.56 -10.83 -9.23
C PHE A 61 -2.31 -11.98 -10.22
N PRO A 62 -3.37 -12.66 -10.65
CA PRO A 62 -3.22 -13.68 -11.70
C PRO A 62 -2.77 -13.07 -13.03
N GLU A 63 -3.17 -11.81 -13.29
CA GLU A 63 -2.89 -11.14 -14.55
C GLU A 63 -2.20 -9.80 -14.33
N GLU A 64 -1.23 -9.51 -15.19
CA GLU A 64 -0.40 -8.31 -15.13
C GLU A 64 -1.17 -6.98 -15.35
N PRO A 65 -2.16 -6.89 -16.28
CA PRO A 65 -2.80 -5.60 -16.57
C PRO A 65 -3.42 -4.90 -15.37
N ILE A 66 -4.07 -5.63 -14.48
CA ILE A 66 -4.70 -5.03 -13.29
C ILE A 66 -3.64 -4.48 -12.34
N LEU A 67 -2.54 -5.22 -12.17
CA LEU A 67 -1.43 -4.75 -11.35
C LEU A 67 -0.83 -3.46 -11.91
N GLN A 68 -0.65 -3.37 -13.22
CA GLN A 68 -0.11 -2.15 -13.85
C GLN A 68 -1.05 -0.96 -13.65
N GLN A 69 -2.36 -1.17 -13.73
CA GLN A 69 -3.33 -0.12 -13.45
C GLN A 69 -3.24 0.35 -11.99
N LEU A 70 -3.08 -0.58 -11.05
CA LEU A 70 -2.92 -0.23 -9.64
C LEU A 70 -1.65 0.58 -9.40
N ILE A 71 -0.54 0.16 -9.99
CA ILE A 71 0.74 0.88 -9.87
C ILE A 71 0.57 2.31 -10.37
N TYR A 72 -0.08 2.50 -11.51
CA TYR A 72 -0.33 3.83 -12.07
C TYR A 72 -1.16 4.69 -11.11
N LYS A 73 -2.20 4.12 -10.53
CA LYS A 73 -3.05 4.84 -9.56
C LYS A 73 -2.28 5.24 -8.32
N ILE A 74 -1.37 4.39 -7.87
CA ILE A 74 -0.53 4.72 -6.70
C ILE A 74 0.41 5.87 -7.03
N TYR A 75 1.01 5.89 -8.21
CA TYR A 75 1.81 7.04 -8.63
C TYR A 75 0.98 8.33 -8.62
N GLU A 76 -0.25 8.29 -9.12
CA GLU A 76 -1.13 9.47 -9.08
C GLU A 76 -1.40 9.94 -7.64
N LEU A 77 -1.71 9.01 -6.75
CA LEU A 77 -1.94 9.35 -5.34
C LEU A 77 -0.70 9.98 -4.71
N ASN A 78 0.46 9.44 -4.99
CA ASN A 78 1.72 9.92 -4.42
C ASN A 78 2.11 11.31 -4.93
N GLU A 79 1.65 11.71 -6.11
CA GLU A 79 1.90 13.05 -6.63
C GLU A 79 1.32 14.14 -5.73
N GLY A 80 0.24 13.85 -5.03
CA GLY A 80 -0.38 14.79 -4.10
C GLY A 80 0.19 14.73 -2.68
N ILE A 81 1.19 13.90 -2.43
CA ILE A 81 1.79 13.74 -1.12
C ILE A 81 3.18 14.35 -1.12
N GLU A 82 3.37 15.39 -0.29
CA GLU A 82 4.63 16.14 -0.29
C GLU A 82 5.79 15.41 0.35
N LYS A 83 5.55 14.82 1.54
CA LYS A 83 6.62 14.16 2.28
C LYS A 83 6.87 12.76 1.77
N GLU A 84 8.14 12.45 1.53
CA GLU A 84 8.53 11.15 1.01
C GLU A 84 8.11 10.00 1.91
N ASP A 85 8.22 10.16 3.23
CA ASP A 85 7.85 9.12 4.19
C ASP A 85 6.35 8.93 4.36
N ASP A 86 5.53 9.82 3.80
CA ASP A 86 4.07 9.69 3.81
C ASP A 86 3.54 9.00 2.53
N LYS A 87 4.39 8.78 1.55
CA LYS A 87 3.97 8.18 0.28
C LYS A 87 3.64 6.70 0.42
N ILE A 88 2.69 6.28 -0.38
CA ILE A 88 2.30 4.87 -0.47
C ILE A 88 3.42 4.10 -1.15
N ARG A 89 3.77 2.93 -0.59
CA ARG A 89 4.76 2.03 -1.20
C ARG A 89 4.06 0.77 -1.67
N LEU A 90 4.42 0.34 -2.85
CA LEU A 90 3.98 -0.94 -3.38
C LEU A 90 5.21 -1.77 -3.71
N PHE A 91 5.27 -2.96 -3.17
CA PHE A 91 6.32 -3.93 -3.45
C PHE A 91 5.70 -5.07 -4.24
N GLN A 92 6.28 -5.42 -5.37
CA GLN A 92 5.81 -6.56 -6.15
C GLN A 92 6.91 -7.57 -6.32
N MET A 93 6.51 -8.81 -6.42
CA MET A 93 7.45 -9.91 -6.71
C MET A 93 6.73 -11.03 -7.44
N PRO A 94 7.50 -11.89 -8.15
CA PRO A 94 6.91 -13.06 -8.79
C PRO A 94 6.27 -13.97 -7.75
N LEU A 95 5.13 -14.54 -8.11
CA LEU A 95 4.44 -15.53 -7.29
C LEU A 95 4.37 -16.82 -8.09
N GLU A 96 5.01 -17.87 -7.56
CA GLU A 96 5.09 -19.13 -8.28
C GLU A 96 3.78 -19.90 -8.24
N ARG A 97 3.11 -19.90 -7.07
CA ARG A 97 1.95 -20.76 -6.88
C ARG A 97 1.13 -20.30 -5.68
N ILE A 98 -0.17 -20.49 -5.78
CA ILE A 98 -1.10 -20.42 -4.65
C ILE A 98 -1.61 -21.83 -4.44
N VAL A 99 -1.47 -22.33 -3.24
CA VAL A 99 -1.90 -23.69 -2.90
C VAL A 99 -3.24 -23.69 -2.22
#